data_cb148b89a92b93d61f98fe50d1ce8c59
#
_entry.id   cb148b89a92b93d61f98fe50d1ce8c59
#
_cell.length_a   1.000
_cell.length_b   1.000
_cell.length_c   1.000
_cell.angle_alpha   90.00
_cell.angle_beta   90.00
_cell.angle_gamma   90.00
#
_symmetry.space_group_name_H-M   'P 1'
#
loop_
_entity.id
_entity.type
_entity.pdbx_description
1 polymer ?
#
loop_
_entity_poly.entity_id
_entity_poly.type
_entity_poly.pdbx_seq_one_letter_code
_entity_poly.pdbx_strand_id
1 'polypeptide(L)'
;MKPKWIFKDKPSENILHQLKSELNCEDLEALILALRNLTDLEKIKMFFRLKEEDIHDPFLMKNMHKAVERIATAVENGEKILIYGDYDVDGTTSVSLMYRYLAEIYDEKFLDFYIPDRYAEGYGISFQGIDFAKENGILLVIALDCGIKSIKEIDYASSLGIDFVICDHHLPGDEIPKATAVLDPKQKDCLYPYKELSGCGVGFKLCQALNSIYKIPSEKIYDLADLLAISIASDIVPITGENRTLAKLGLKKLHNTQKMGLKFLIPEERRKNFTISNIVFEIGPKINAAGRISHGKNAVKLMISNDKNEAKKIVDEICELNSQRKEMDNQTTTEAVQQITDTEQDKKSSIIVYDPNWNKGIVGITASRITELYYKPTIVFTDSGEGEMVASARSVSDFDLYKALEKCSHLLEKFGGHQAAAGLTLKKENFEEFKTLFEKVVSEQIQEHQKTPIIEIDCEIKLNQLNEKFFDFHQKLAPFGPQNMRPVFALKNISNPKFVQLIGKDKEHVKFYLPSENRNIECTGFKLGSYHEDLQKKNFDMVFSIEENHWKGETRHILYIKDIQFNS
;
A
#
# COMPACT_ATOMS: atom_id res chain seq x y z
N MET A 1 -23.47 -4.06 -8.89
CA MET A 1 -24.11 -2.75 -8.67
C MET A 1 -23.49 -1.74 -9.63
N LYS A 2 -24.28 -0.84 -10.27
CA LYS A 2 -23.72 0.17 -11.20
C LYS A 2 -23.16 1.34 -10.41
N PRO A 3 -21.90 1.76 -10.63
CA PRO A 3 -21.32 2.90 -9.95
C PRO A 3 -21.94 4.22 -10.40
N LYS A 4 -21.93 5.20 -9.51
CA LYS A 4 -22.31 6.58 -9.83
C LYS A 4 -21.06 7.33 -10.33
N TRP A 5 -21.18 8.02 -11.46
CA TRP A 5 -20.13 8.87 -12.00
C TRP A 5 -20.20 10.26 -11.40
N ILE A 6 -19.11 10.74 -10.83
CA ILE A 6 -19.03 12.09 -10.26
C ILE A 6 -17.80 12.77 -10.85
N PHE A 7 -18.00 13.91 -11.48
CA PHE A 7 -16.89 14.73 -11.95
C PHE A 7 -16.34 15.57 -10.81
N LYS A 8 -15.01 15.69 -10.75
CA LYS A 8 -14.36 16.63 -9.85
C LYS A 8 -14.75 18.07 -10.18
N ASP A 9 -14.75 18.90 -9.16
CA ASP A 9 -15.02 20.33 -9.34
C ASP A 9 -13.97 20.95 -10.26
N LYS A 10 -14.44 21.76 -11.21
CA LYS A 10 -13.55 22.45 -12.14
C LYS A 10 -12.76 23.54 -11.39
N PRO A 11 -11.43 23.61 -11.58
CA PRO A 11 -10.63 24.73 -11.11
C PRO A 11 -11.12 26.06 -11.74
N SER A 12 -10.81 27.18 -11.08
CA SER A 12 -11.18 28.49 -11.61
C SER A 12 -10.50 28.76 -12.96
N GLU A 13 -11.21 29.47 -13.85
CA GLU A 13 -10.68 29.86 -15.18
C GLU A 13 -9.38 30.67 -15.06
N ASN A 14 -9.23 31.48 -14.03
CA ASN A 14 -8.01 32.26 -13.80
C ASN A 14 -6.78 31.34 -13.59
N ILE A 15 -6.92 30.27 -12.82
CA ILE A 15 -5.83 29.27 -12.61
C ILE A 15 -5.50 28.60 -13.93
N LEU A 16 -6.49 28.20 -14.71
CA LEU A 16 -6.27 27.55 -16.00
C LEU A 16 -5.55 28.48 -16.98
N HIS A 17 -5.97 29.75 -17.08
CA HIS A 17 -5.31 30.76 -17.90
C HIS A 17 -3.87 31.03 -17.48
N GLN A 18 -3.62 31.14 -16.17
CA GLN A 18 -2.29 31.32 -15.64
C GLN A 18 -1.38 30.14 -16.05
N LEU A 19 -1.79 28.89 -15.77
CA LEU A 19 -1.01 27.70 -16.11
C LEU A 19 -0.71 27.61 -17.60
N LYS A 20 -1.68 27.89 -18.45
CA LYS A 20 -1.48 27.89 -19.91
C LYS A 20 -0.45 28.92 -20.36
N SER A 21 -0.53 30.12 -19.81
CA SER A 21 0.39 31.23 -20.19
C SER A 21 1.83 30.97 -19.68
N GLU A 22 1.97 30.47 -18.45
CA GLU A 22 3.27 30.24 -17.82
C GLU A 22 3.99 28.99 -18.34
N LEU A 23 3.23 27.92 -18.67
CA LEU A 23 3.80 26.63 -19.10
C LEU A 23 3.74 26.43 -20.61
N ASN A 24 3.05 27.29 -21.36
CA ASN A 24 2.75 27.09 -22.78
C ASN A 24 2.17 25.69 -23.06
N CYS A 25 1.20 25.28 -22.23
CA CYS A 25 0.56 23.96 -22.28
C CYS A 25 -0.88 24.05 -22.80
N GLU A 26 -1.46 22.90 -23.14
CA GLU A 26 -2.84 22.82 -23.63
C GLU A 26 -3.87 22.85 -22.48
N ASP A 27 -5.13 23.12 -22.82
CA ASP A 27 -6.24 23.20 -21.85
C ASP A 27 -6.34 21.96 -20.96
N LEU A 28 -6.21 20.78 -21.55
CA LEU A 28 -6.30 19.52 -20.85
C LEU A 28 -5.13 19.31 -19.88
N GLU A 29 -3.92 19.67 -20.28
CA GLU A 29 -2.73 19.60 -19.44
C GLU A 29 -2.86 20.55 -18.24
N ALA A 30 -3.27 21.81 -18.48
CA ALA A 30 -3.52 22.79 -17.43
C ALA A 30 -4.59 22.31 -16.43
N LEU A 31 -5.69 21.74 -16.94
CA LEU A 31 -6.77 21.20 -16.13
C LEU A 31 -6.27 20.06 -15.22
N ILE A 32 -5.51 19.10 -15.76
CA ILE A 32 -4.98 17.97 -15.00
C ILE A 32 -3.99 18.43 -13.92
N LEU A 33 -3.17 19.43 -14.19
CA LEU A 33 -2.28 20.03 -13.20
C LEU A 33 -3.05 20.71 -12.08
N ALA A 34 -4.03 21.54 -12.44
CA ALA A 34 -4.86 22.26 -11.46
C ALA A 34 -5.67 21.30 -10.56
N LEU A 35 -6.23 20.21 -11.11
CA LEU A 35 -6.92 19.15 -10.34
C LEU A 35 -6.00 18.41 -9.36
N ARG A 36 -4.67 18.52 -9.53
CA ARG A 36 -3.65 18.02 -8.60
C ARG A 36 -3.11 19.08 -7.65
N ASN A 37 -3.76 20.25 -7.59
CA ASN A 37 -3.27 21.40 -6.83
C ASN A 37 -1.86 21.86 -7.24
N LEU A 38 -1.45 21.55 -8.47
CA LEU A 38 -0.20 22.01 -9.06
C LEU A 38 -0.47 23.33 -9.79
N THR A 39 -0.57 24.42 -9.02
CA THR A 39 -0.95 25.76 -9.52
C THR A 39 0.19 26.77 -9.43
N ASP A 40 1.31 26.37 -8.86
CA ASP A 40 2.50 27.18 -8.65
C ASP A 40 3.68 26.59 -9.44
N LEU A 41 4.46 27.45 -10.13
CA LEU A 41 5.58 27.01 -10.98
C LEU A 41 6.65 26.23 -10.23
N GLU A 42 6.96 26.62 -9.00
CA GLU A 42 7.99 25.90 -8.24
C GLU A 42 7.49 24.51 -7.82
N LYS A 43 6.24 24.38 -7.39
CA LYS A 43 5.61 23.07 -7.12
C LYS A 43 5.57 22.20 -8.38
N ILE A 44 5.26 22.78 -9.53
CA ILE A 44 5.24 22.07 -10.82
C ILE A 44 6.66 21.61 -11.19
N LYS A 45 7.66 22.47 -11.05
CA LYS A 45 9.05 22.09 -11.28
C LYS A 45 9.49 20.95 -10.38
N MET A 46 9.20 21.02 -9.08
CA MET A 46 9.49 19.95 -8.12
C MET A 46 8.76 18.66 -8.48
N PHE A 47 7.50 18.73 -8.92
CA PHE A 47 6.73 17.57 -9.31
C PHE A 47 7.31 16.82 -10.52
N PHE A 48 7.83 17.53 -11.53
CA PHE A 48 8.36 16.93 -12.75
C PHE A 48 9.86 16.68 -12.73
N ARG A 49 10.64 17.52 -12.04
CA ARG A 49 12.10 17.46 -11.95
C ARG A 49 12.53 16.83 -10.63
N LEU A 50 12.20 15.54 -10.47
CA LEU A 50 12.55 14.80 -9.26
C LEU A 50 14.07 14.57 -9.20
N LYS A 51 14.74 15.22 -8.27
CA LYS A 51 16.18 15.17 -8.07
C LYS A 51 16.50 14.70 -6.66
N GLU A 52 17.68 14.09 -6.50
CA GLU A 52 18.21 13.72 -5.18
C GLU A 52 18.39 14.94 -4.25
N GLU A 53 18.65 16.11 -4.83
CA GLU A 53 18.79 17.39 -4.12
C GLU A 53 17.46 17.88 -3.49
N ASP A 54 16.31 17.35 -3.95
CA ASP A 54 14.98 17.68 -3.40
C ASP A 54 14.64 16.82 -2.16
N ILE A 55 15.52 15.89 -1.80
CA ILE A 55 15.38 15.06 -0.58
C ILE A 55 15.82 15.88 0.62
N HIS A 56 14.95 16.00 1.63
CA HIS A 56 15.21 16.82 2.79
C HIS A 56 16.40 16.33 3.63
N ASP A 57 17.09 17.25 4.29
CA ASP A 57 18.16 16.94 5.24
C ASP A 57 17.60 16.04 6.38
N PRO A 58 18.19 14.84 6.61
CA PRO A 58 17.75 13.95 7.67
C PRO A 58 17.84 14.55 9.06
N PHE A 59 18.76 15.49 9.30
CA PHE A 59 18.94 16.13 10.60
C PHE A 59 17.84 17.13 10.97
N LEU A 60 16.92 17.44 10.06
CA LEU A 60 15.69 18.16 10.39
C LEU A 60 14.70 17.28 11.19
N MET A 61 14.89 15.96 11.19
CA MET A 61 14.05 15.05 11.96
C MET A 61 14.45 15.09 13.44
N LYS A 62 13.45 15.26 14.30
CA LYS A 62 13.65 15.31 15.75
C LYS A 62 14.42 14.08 16.24
N ASN A 63 15.38 14.29 17.14
CA ASN A 63 16.25 13.26 17.74
C ASN A 63 17.23 12.56 16.78
N MET A 64 17.34 12.96 15.51
CA MET A 64 18.27 12.32 14.57
C MET A 64 19.72 12.33 15.08
N HIS A 65 20.18 13.45 15.65
CA HIS A 65 21.53 13.52 16.24
C HIS A 65 21.75 12.48 17.35
N LYS A 66 20.76 12.31 18.25
CA LYS A 66 20.84 11.32 19.32
C LYS A 66 20.87 9.88 18.80
N ALA A 67 20.07 9.60 17.77
CA ALA A 67 20.06 8.28 17.14
C ALA A 67 21.41 7.95 16.51
N VAL A 68 21.98 8.90 15.76
CA VAL A 68 23.29 8.77 15.12
C VAL A 68 24.39 8.57 16.15
N GLU A 69 24.42 9.38 17.22
CA GLU A 69 25.40 9.28 18.29
C GLU A 69 25.34 7.93 19.01
N ARG A 70 24.12 7.44 19.36
CA ARG A 70 23.98 6.15 20.05
C ARG A 70 24.41 4.96 19.16
N ILE A 71 24.07 4.98 17.88
CA ILE A 71 24.48 3.92 16.96
C ILE A 71 25.99 3.96 16.73
N ALA A 72 26.58 5.17 16.55
CA ALA A 72 28.03 5.31 16.41
C ALA A 72 28.77 4.77 17.64
N THR A 73 28.29 5.10 18.85
CA THR A 73 28.84 4.56 20.10
C THR A 73 28.76 3.04 20.16
N ALA A 74 27.65 2.43 19.71
CA ALA A 74 27.51 0.98 19.68
C ALA A 74 28.53 0.33 18.72
N VAL A 75 28.72 0.92 17.54
CA VAL A 75 29.71 0.45 16.56
C VAL A 75 31.14 0.57 17.10
N GLU A 76 31.49 1.69 17.71
CA GLU A 76 32.83 1.94 18.29
C GLU A 76 33.14 0.97 19.45
N ASN A 77 32.16 0.67 20.28
CA ASN A 77 32.31 -0.20 21.42
C ASN A 77 32.20 -1.70 21.10
N GLY A 78 31.87 -2.07 19.86
CA GLY A 78 31.65 -3.48 19.49
C GLY A 78 30.37 -4.08 20.11
N GLU A 79 29.32 -3.27 20.33
CA GLU A 79 28.05 -3.71 20.90
C GLU A 79 27.22 -4.47 19.88
N LYS A 80 26.50 -5.52 20.33
CA LYS A 80 25.52 -6.18 19.47
C LYS A 80 24.30 -5.29 19.24
N ILE A 81 23.87 -5.20 17.98
CA ILE A 81 22.73 -4.42 17.54
C ILE A 81 21.66 -5.34 16.99
N LEU A 82 20.42 -5.20 17.49
CA LEU A 82 19.24 -5.87 16.96
C LEU A 82 18.46 -4.91 16.07
N ILE A 83 18.20 -5.34 14.83
CA ILE A 83 17.35 -4.61 13.89
C ILE A 83 15.96 -5.25 13.98
N TYR A 84 15.03 -4.53 14.60
CA TYR A 84 13.67 -4.98 14.88
C TYR A 84 12.69 -4.33 13.90
N GLY A 85 11.71 -5.06 13.39
CA GLY A 85 10.65 -4.47 12.55
C GLY A 85 9.38 -5.29 12.57
N ASP A 86 8.29 -4.71 12.05
CA ASP A 86 7.03 -5.44 11.94
C ASP A 86 7.08 -6.51 10.84
N TYR A 87 6.07 -7.39 10.82
CA TYR A 87 5.99 -8.57 9.94
C TYR A 87 5.46 -8.29 8.54
N ASP A 88 5.02 -7.09 8.23
CA ASP A 88 4.50 -6.74 6.92
C ASP A 88 5.59 -6.30 5.93
N VAL A 89 5.21 -5.80 4.75
CA VAL A 89 6.18 -5.42 3.73
C VAL A 89 6.99 -4.21 4.14
N ASP A 90 6.39 -3.21 4.80
CA ASP A 90 7.13 -2.03 5.25
C ASP A 90 8.13 -2.40 6.34
N GLY A 91 7.71 -3.11 7.38
CA GLY A 91 8.61 -3.57 8.44
C GLY A 91 9.74 -4.45 7.91
N THR A 92 9.46 -5.46 7.09
CA THR A 92 10.48 -6.38 6.56
C THR A 92 11.45 -5.70 5.58
N THR A 93 11.00 -4.75 4.76
CA THR A 93 11.89 -3.96 3.89
C THR A 93 12.72 -2.97 4.68
N SER A 94 12.16 -2.38 5.74
CA SER A 94 12.84 -1.49 6.68
C SER A 94 14.01 -2.18 7.37
N VAL A 95 13.76 -3.36 7.93
CA VAL A 95 14.79 -4.21 8.56
C VAL A 95 15.87 -4.58 7.56
N SER A 96 15.49 -4.99 6.36
CA SER A 96 16.43 -5.38 5.31
C SER A 96 17.30 -4.23 4.83
N LEU A 97 16.72 -3.05 4.72
CA LEU A 97 17.41 -1.81 4.36
C LEU A 97 18.45 -1.44 5.42
N MET A 98 18.05 -1.41 6.69
CA MET A 98 18.93 -1.06 7.80
C MET A 98 20.03 -2.10 7.99
N TYR A 99 19.71 -3.40 7.91
CA TYR A 99 20.71 -4.48 7.99
C TYR A 99 21.79 -4.33 6.91
N ARG A 100 21.37 -4.14 5.64
CA ARG A 100 22.30 -3.95 4.55
C ARG A 100 23.17 -2.70 4.69
N TYR A 101 22.62 -1.61 5.22
CA TYR A 101 23.40 -0.41 5.48
C TYR A 101 24.43 -0.65 6.59
N LEU A 102 24.01 -1.23 7.72
CA LEU A 102 24.92 -1.48 8.84
C LEU A 102 26.01 -2.48 8.49
N ALA A 103 25.72 -3.50 7.68
CA ALA A 103 26.72 -4.46 7.19
C ALA A 103 27.82 -3.83 6.31
N GLU A 104 27.62 -2.61 5.78
CA GLU A 104 28.70 -1.87 5.07
C GLU A 104 29.66 -1.14 6.02
N ILE A 105 29.26 -0.91 7.28
CA ILE A 105 30.01 -0.12 8.26
C ILE A 105 30.37 -0.90 9.52
N TYR A 106 29.81 -2.09 9.69
CA TYR A 106 29.98 -2.89 10.91
C TYR A 106 30.06 -4.39 10.58
N ASP A 107 30.76 -5.17 11.40
CA ASP A 107 30.90 -6.63 11.21
C ASP A 107 29.55 -7.31 11.48
N GLU A 108 29.09 -8.11 10.51
CA GLU A 108 27.80 -8.81 10.56
C GLU A 108 27.63 -9.73 11.80
N LYS A 109 28.73 -10.20 12.42
CA LYS A 109 28.66 -11.01 13.65
C LYS A 109 28.06 -10.26 14.85
N PHE A 110 28.01 -8.92 14.80
CA PHE A 110 27.40 -8.06 15.80
C PHE A 110 25.98 -7.61 15.44
N LEU A 111 25.51 -8.01 14.26
CA LEU A 111 24.17 -7.66 13.75
C LEU A 111 23.26 -8.87 13.85
N ASP A 112 22.06 -8.67 14.36
CA ASP A 112 20.98 -9.65 14.26
C ASP A 112 19.68 -8.92 13.91
N PHE A 113 18.64 -9.66 13.53
CA PHE A 113 17.36 -9.08 13.24
C PHE A 113 16.21 -9.89 13.85
N TYR A 114 15.12 -9.20 14.19
CA TYR A 114 13.94 -9.80 14.77
C TYR A 114 12.67 -9.30 14.07
N ILE A 115 11.79 -10.24 13.75
CA ILE A 115 10.43 -9.99 13.27
C ILE A 115 9.47 -10.73 14.20
N PRO A 116 8.51 -10.05 14.84
CA PRO A 116 7.57 -10.71 15.75
C PRO A 116 6.65 -11.68 15.02
N ASP A 117 6.21 -12.72 15.73
CA ASP A 117 5.18 -13.60 15.20
C ASP A 117 3.82 -12.91 15.27
N ARG A 118 3.17 -12.80 14.12
CA ARG A 118 1.88 -12.10 13.98
C ARG A 118 0.79 -12.60 14.93
N TYR A 119 0.79 -13.88 15.25
CA TYR A 119 -0.27 -14.53 16.03
C TYR A 119 0.09 -14.72 17.50
N ALA A 120 1.35 -15.00 17.79
CA ALA A 120 1.82 -15.20 19.16
C ALA A 120 2.18 -13.90 19.88
N GLU A 121 2.69 -12.90 19.14
CA GLU A 121 3.20 -11.67 19.70
C GLU A 121 2.35 -10.44 19.33
N GLY A 122 1.73 -10.47 18.14
CA GLY A 122 0.93 -9.35 17.64
C GLY A 122 1.77 -8.34 16.85
N TYR A 123 1.25 -7.11 16.74
CA TYR A 123 1.87 -6.02 16.01
C TYR A 123 2.81 -5.21 16.92
N GLY A 124 3.96 -4.84 16.39
CA GLY A 124 4.88 -3.90 17.01
C GLY A 124 5.90 -4.55 17.95
N ILE A 125 6.45 -3.76 18.89
CA ILE A 125 7.46 -4.24 19.84
C ILE A 125 6.80 -5.18 20.85
N SER A 126 7.37 -6.40 21.01
CA SER A 126 6.88 -7.42 21.94
C SER A 126 7.81 -7.59 23.14
N PHE A 127 7.28 -8.04 24.27
CA PHE A 127 8.09 -8.44 25.44
C PHE A 127 9.01 -9.60 25.08
N GLN A 128 8.54 -10.57 24.27
CA GLN A 128 9.34 -11.70 23.79
C GLN A 128 10.55 -11.25 22.97
N GLY A 129 10.35 -10.24 22.10
CA GLY A 129 11.46 -9.66 21.32
C GLY A 129 12.49 -8.94 22.21
N ILE A 130 12.07 -8.33 23.31
CA ILE A 130 12.95 -7.70 24.29
C ILE A 130 13.71 -8.78 25.09
N ASP A 131 13.02 -9.85 25.52
CA ASP A 131 13.66 -10.99 26.20
C ASP A 131 14.69 -11.64 25.29
N PHE A 132 14.37 -11.86 24.00
CA PHE A 132 15.33 -12.31 23.00
C PHE A 132 16.58 -11.42 22.92
N ALA A 133 16.40 -10.10 22.92
CA ALA A 133 17.52 -9.16 22.93
C ALA A 133 18.39 -9.33 24.17
N LYS A 134 17.77 -9.47 25.36
CA LYS A 134 18.48 -9.68 26.63
C LYS A 134 19.28 -10.98 26.66
N GLU A 135 18.66 -12.09 26.24
CA GLU A 135 19.27 -13.43 26.22
C GLU A 135 20.48 -13.50 25.27
N ASN A 136 20.46 -12.73 24.17
CA ASN A 136 21.55 -12.68 23.20
C ASN A 136 22.61 -11.59 23.48
N GLY A 137 22.49 -10.89 24.61
CA GLY A 137 23.45 -9.85 25.03
C GLY A 137 23.44 -8.62 24.11
N ILE A 138 22.28 -8.29 23.58
CA ILE A 138 22.06 -7.12 22.73
C ILE A 138 21.85 -5.90 23.65
N LEU A 139 22.55 -4.81 23.37
CA LEU A 139 22.47 -3.57 24.13
C LEU A 139 21.73 -2.45 23.41
N LEU A 140 21.60 -2.56 22.08
CA LEU A 140 20.89 -1.58 21.26
C LEU A 140 19.91 -2.27 20.31
N VAL A 141 18.66 -1.81 20.32
CA VAL A 141 17.63 -2.20 19.36
C VAL A 141 17.28 -1.00 18.47
N ILE A 142 17.33 -1.18 17.17
CA ILE A 142 16.82 -0.23 16.18
C ILE A 142 15.47 -0.77 15.71
N ALA A 143 14.38 -0.18 16.23
CA ALA A 143 13.01 -0.56 15.87
C ALA A 143 12.54 0.26 14.66
N LEU A 144 12.04 -0.42 13.65
CA LEU A 144 11.65 0.14 12.35
C LEU A 144 10.19 -0.17 12.07
N ASP A 145 9.44 0.83 11.61
CA ASP A 145 8.02 0.71 11.27
C ASP A 145 7.12 0.32 12.45
N CYS A 146 7.58 0.56 13.66
CA CYS A 146 6.84 0.31 14.89
C CYS A 146 7.48 1.00 16.08
N GLY A 147 6.73 1.09 17.18
CA GLY A 147 7.27 1.47 18.46
C GLY A 147 6.80 2.82 19.01
N ILE A 148 6.20 3.71 18.20
CA ILE A 148 5.79 5.05 18.66
C ILE A 148 4.74 5.03 19.79
N LYS A 149 4.05 3.91 19.99
CA LYS A 149 3.06 3.70 21.06
C LYS A 149 3.50 2.68 22.11
N SER A 150 4.69 2.10 22.00
CA SER A 150 5.19 0.99 22.83
C SER A 150 5.80 1.48 24.16
N ILE A 151 5.01 2.18 24.98
CA ILE A 151 5.50 2.80 26.23
C ILE A 151 5.95 1.74 27.24
N LYS A 152 5.10 0.72 27.49
CA LYS A 152 5.38 -0.32 28.48
C LYS A 152 6.57 -1.20 28.08
N GLU A 153 6.66 -1.51 26.81
CA GLU A 153 7.72 -2.31 26.23
C GLU A 153 9.07 -1.59 26.32
N ILE A 154 9.10 -0.28 26.07
CA ILE A 154 10.31 0.53 26.18
C ILE A 154 10.73 0.73 27.64
N ASP A 155 9.79 0.94 28.57
CA ASP A 155 10.08 0.99 30.01
C ASP A 155 10.68 -0.34 30.50
N TYR A 156 10.14 -1.47 30.00
CA TYR A 156 10.67 -2.81 30.31
C TYR A 156 12.10 -2.99 29.77
N ALA A 157 12.33 -2.66 28.49
CA ALA A 157 13.66 -2.74 27.88
C ALA A 157 14.70 -1.90 28.64
N SER A 158 14.32 -0.67 29.02
CA SER A 158 15.16 0.22 29.81
C SER A 158 15.52 -0.38 31.17
N SER A 159 14.58 -1.08 31.84
CA SER A 159 14.86 -1.78 33.11
C SER A 159 15.88 -2.93 32.97
N LEU A 160 16.03 -3.48 31.77
CA LEU A 160 17.00 -4.51 31.42
C LEU A 160 18.33 -3.94 30.89
N GLY A 161 18.47 -2.62 30.78
CA GLY A 161 19.65 -1.95 30.24
C GLY A 161 19.78 -2.05 28.71
N ILE A 162 18.66 -2.14 27.99
CA ILE A 162 18.61 -2.20 26.53
C ILE A 162 18.12 -0.86 26.02
N ASP A 163 18.91 -0.21 25.17
CA ASP A 163 18.57 1.05 24.52
C ASP A 163 17.75 0.81 23.24
N PHE A 164 16.84 1.74 22.97
CA PHE A 164 16.04 1.74 21.75
C PHE A 164 16.23 3.02 20.93
N VAL A 165 16.39 2.85 19.61
CA VAL A 165 16.21 3.88 18.59
C VAL A 165 14.96 3.48 17.79
N ILE A 166 13.90 4.28 17.92
CA ILE A 166 12.62 4.03 17.23
C ILE A 166 12.58 4.84 15.94
N CYS A 167 12.31 4.18 14.81
CA CYS A 167 12.10 4.76 13.48
C CYS A 167 10.68 4.41 13.04
N ASP A 168 9.73 5.27 13.31
CA ASP A 168 8.31 5.00 13.06
C ASP A 168 7.66 6.14 12.25
N HIS A 169 6.50 5.88 11.68
CA HIS A 169 5.73 6.85 10.89
C HIS A 169 4.24 6.84 11.24
N HIS A 170 3.84 6.01 12.18
CA HIS A 170 2.46 5.95 12.66
C HIS A 170 2.11 7.19 13.49
N LEU A 171 0.81 7.47 13.62
CA LEU A 171 0.35 8.59 14.45
C LEU A 171 0.74 8.34 15.92
N PRO A 172 1.48 9.26 16.54
CA PRO A 172 1.82 9.19 17.95
C PRO A 172 0.58 9.12 18.84
N GLY A 173 0.73 8.51 20.02
CA GLY A 173 -0.24 8.61 21.11
C GLY A 173 -0.12 9.95 21.85
N ASP A 174 -0.83 10.05 22.99
CA ASP A 174 -0.74 11.23 23.87
C ASP A 174 0.64 11.33 24.53
N GLU A 175 1.28 10.20 24.79
CA GLU A 175 2.63 10.09 25.33
C GLU A 175 3.56 9.43 24.31
N ILE A 176 4.84 9.82 24.34
CA ILE A 176 5.92 9.28 23.52
C ILE A 176 6.79 8.35 24.37
N PRO A 177 7.18 7.16 23.89
CA PRO A 177 8.07 6.26 24.62
C PRO A 177 9.40 6.92 24.99
N LYS A 178 9.92 6.62 26.18
CA LYS A 178 11.19 7.16 26.70
C LYS A 178 12.40 6.39 26.13
N ALA A 179 12.41 6.17 24.82
CA ALA A 179 13.55 5.58 24.14
C ALA A 179 14.72 6.57 24.04
N THR A 180 15.93 6.08 23.75
CA THR A 180 17.13 6.89 23.55
C THR A 180 16.91 7.92 22.45
N ALA A 181 16.27 7.51 21.35
CA ALA A 181 15.81 8.40 20.29
C ALA A 181 14.50 7.89 19.68
N VAL A 182 13.60 8.82 19.32
CA VAL A 182 12.36 8.55 18.60
C VAL A 182 12.35 9.40 17.34
N LEU A 183 12.52 8.74 16.20
CA LEU A 183 12.47 9.32 14.86
C LEU A 183 11.08 9.06 14.28
N ASP A 184 10.26 10.08 14.28
CA ASP A 184 8.93 10.05 13.68
C ASP A 184 8.58 11.47 13.20
N PRO A 185 8.37 11.67 11.90
CA PRO A 185 8.05 12.99 11.35
C PRO A 185 6.70 13.52 11.84
N LYS A 186 5.77 12.64 12.30
CA LYS A 186 4.42 13.03 12.77
C LYS A 186 4.37 13.48 14.22
N GLN A 187 5.48 13.45 14.96
CA GLN A 187 5.54 14.08 16.29
C GLN A 187 5.21 15.59 16.18
N LYS A 188 4.43 16.11 17.13
CA LYS A 188 3.91 17.50 17.12
C LYS A 188 5.01 18.57 16.99
N ASP A 189 6.17 18.32 17.58
CA ASP A 189 7.33 19.23 17.62
C ASP A 189 8.48 18.81 16.68
N CYS A 190 8.24 17.89 15.77
CA CYS A 190 9.19 17.52 14.74
C CYS A 190 9.15 18.52 13.58
N LEU A 191 10.29 19.10 13.23
CA LEU A 191 10.42 20.09 12.17
C LEU A 191 10.65 19.49 10.79
N TYR A 192 10.68 18.15 10.66
CA TYR A 192 10.86 17.50 9.39
C TYR A 192 9.74 17.89 8.42
N PRO A 193 10.06 18.41 7.22
CA PRO A 193 9.05 19.05 6.36
C PRO A 193 8.00 18.10 5.80
N TYR A 194 8.38 16.83 5.52
CA TYR A 194 7.49 15.84 4.94
C TYR A 194 7.03 14.81 5.96
N LYS A 195 5.72 14.74 6.23
CA LYS A 195 5.15 13.94 7.32
C LYS A 195 4.76 12.50 6.92
N GLU A 196 4.70 12.21 5.63
CA GLU A 196 4.10 10.99 5.10
C GLU A 196 5.16 9.97 4.61
N LEU A 197 6.36 9.97 5.19
CA LEU A 197 7.32 8.90 4.94
C LEU A 197 6.73 7.55 5.38
N SER A 198 7.10 6.44 4.71
CA SER A 198 6.90 5.09 5.22
C SER A 198 7.90 4.77 6.33
N GLY A 199 7.70 3.69 7.08
CA GLY A 199 8.64 3.23 8.11
C GLY A 199 10.04 3.00 7.53
N CYS A 200 10.13 2.36 6.35
CA CYS A 200 11.38 2.22 5.60
C CYS A 200 11.95 3.59 5.17
N GLY A 201 11.09 4.56 4.86
CA GLY A 201 11.51 5.93 4.56
C GLY A 201 12.20 6.59 5.75
N VAL A 202 11.68 6.44 6.96
CA VAL A 202 12.33 6.93 8.19
C VAL A 202 13.66 6.21 8.41
N GLY A 203 13.71 4.89 8.25
CA GLY A 203 14.96 4.11 8.31
C GLY A 203 15.99 4.56 7.27
N PHE A 204 15.56 4.87 6.05
CA PHE A 204 16.42 5.42 5.00
C PHE A 204 17.02 6.78 5.38
N LYS A 205 16.23 7.65 6.03
CA LYS A 205 16.74 8.94 6.57
C LYS A 205 17.79 8.72 7.64
N LEU A 206 17.62 7.72 8.50
CA LEU A 206 18.64 7.36 9.49
C LEU A 206 19.93 6.88 8.80
N CYS A 207 19.85 6.06 7.75
CA CYS A 207 21.03 5.66 6.95
C CYS A 207 21.73 6.88 6.33
N GLN A 208 20.99 7.84 5.77
CA GLN A 208 21.57 9.08 5.24
C GLN A 208 22.27 9.88 6.34
N ALA A 209 21.69 9.98 7.54
CA ALA A 209 22.30 10.69 8.67
C ALA A 209 23.57 10.00 9.17
N LEU A 210 23.56 8.67 9.33
CA LEU A 210 24.75 7.88 9.68
C LEU A 210 25.86 8.05 8.66
N ASN A 211 25.53 8.21 7.39
CA ASN A 211 26.52 8.41 6.34
C ASN A 211 27.27 9.75 6.44
N SER A 212 26.78 10.71 7.20
CA SER A 212 27.55 11.93 7.51
C SER A 212 28.84 11.63 8.29
N ILE A 213 28.85 10.52 9.05
CA ILE A 213 30.01 10.05 9.83
C ILE A 213 30.82 9.03 9.02
N TYR A 214 30.17 7.97 8.51
CA TYR A 214 30.87 6.82 7.91
C TYR A 214 31.32 7.05 6.47
N LYS A 215 30.75 8.01 5.75
CA LYS A 215 31.16 8.48 4.41
C LYS A 215 31.31 7.35 3.38
N ILE A 216 30.44 6.36 3.42
CA ILE A 216 30.36 5.37 2.35
C ILE A 216 29.88 6.06 1.06
N PRO A 217 30.24 5.57 -0.14
CA PRO A 217 29.77 6.15 -1.40
C PRO A 217 28.25 6.29 -1.46
N SER A 218 27.75 7.45 -1.87
CA SER A 218 26.31 7.75 -1.92
C SER A 218 25.53 6.76 -2.77
N GLU A 219 26.15 6.21 -3.83
CA GLU A 219 25.59 5.18 -4.68
C GLU A 219 25.14 3.95 -3.90
N LYS A 220 25.90 3.55 -2.84
CA LYS A 220 25.56 2.41 -2.00
C LYS A 220 24.32 2.67 -1.15
N ILE A 221 24.09 3.91 -0.70
CA ILE A 221 22.89 4.29 0.02
C ILE A 221 21.69 4.26 -0.92
N TYR A 222 21.83 4.87 -2.10
CA TYR A 222 20.77 4.87 -3.09
C TYR A 222 20.51 3.49 -3.73
N ASP A 223 21.44 2.53 -3.62
CA ASP A 223 21.18 1.14 -3.99
C ASP A 223 20.15 0.46 -3.08
N LEU A 224 19.90 1.03 -1.89
CA LEU A 224 18.83 0.57 -0.99
C LEU A 224 17.44 1.09 -1.39
N ALA A 225 17.37 2.05 -2.32
CA ALA A 225 16.11 2.68 -2.71
C ALA A 225 15.12 1.72 -3.41
N ASP A 226 15.58 0.58 -3.94
CA ASP A 226 14.68 -0.46 -4.46
C ASP A 226 13.80 -1.07 -3.34
N LEU A 227 14.35 -1.32 -2.15
CA LEU A 227 13.60 -1.74 -0.97
C LEU A 227 12.63 -0.65 -0.51
N LEU A 228 13.07 0.59 -0.54
CA LEU A 228 12.26 1.75 -0.20
C LEU A 228 11.06 1.92 -1.15
N ALA A 229 11.23 1.71 -2.47
CA ALA A 229 10.10 1.75 -3.40
C ALA A 229 9.08 0.63 -3.12
N ILE A 230 9.55 -0.55 -2.68
CA ILE A 230 8.67 -1.67 -2.30
C ILE A 230 7.87 -1.29 -1.05
N SER A 231 8.50 -0.70 -0.05
CA SER A 231 7.85 -0.18 1.15
C SER A 231 6.78 0.87 0.81
N ILE A 232 7.19 1.99 0.18
CA ILE A 232 6.30 3.10 -0.20
C ILE A 232 5.05 2.61 -0.94
N ALA A 233 5.23 1.66 -1.86
CA ALA A 233 4.11 1.10 -2.62
C ALA A 233 3.19 0.22 -1.77
N SER A 234 3.75 -0.62 -0.89
CA SER A 234 3.01 -1.64 -0.15
C SER A 234 2.29 -1.09 1.07
N ASP A 235 2.85 -0.07 1.71
CA ASP A 235 2.23 0.65 2.83
C ASP A 235 1.21 1.70 2.38
N ILE A 236 1.07 1.88 1.05
CA ILE A 236 0.05 2.77 0.45
C ILE A 236 0.19 4.23 0.91
N VAL A 237 1.39 4.66 1.27
CA VAL A 237 1.67 6.05 1.63
C VAL A 237 1.55 7.00 0.42
N PRO A 238 1.27 8.30 0.63
CA PRO A 238 1.12 9.27 -0.45
C PRO A 238 2.32 9.33 -1.41
N ILE A 239 2.06 9.27 -2.71
CA ILE A 239 3.07 9.44 -3.79
C ILE A 239 3.19 10.93 -4.13
N THR A 240 3.50 11.72 -3.11
CA THR A 240 3.70 13.17 -3.20
C THR A 240 5.04 13.55 -2.57
N GLY A 241 5.47 14.79 -2.73
CA GLY A 241 6.67 15.32 -2.08
C GLY A 241 7.87 14.38 -2.15
N GLU A 242 8.50 14.14 -1.00
CA GLU A 242 9.69 13.30 -0.90
C GLU A 242 9.44 11.83 -1.26
N ASN A 243 8.30 11.24 -0.88
CA ASN A 243 7.96 9.86 -1.27
C ASN A 243 7.92 9.69 -2.79
N ARG A 244 7.43 10.69 -3.53
CA ARG A 244 7.41 10.64 -4.99
C ARG A 244 8.83 10.59 -5.58
N THR A 245 9.75 11.40 -5.06
CA THR A 245 11.15 11.38 -5.46
C THR A 245 11.79 10.04 -5.13
N LEU A 246 11.63 9.57 -3.90
CA LEU A 246 12.18 8.30 -3.42
C LEU A 246 11.60 7.10 -4.20
N ALA A 247 10.29 7.09 -4.46
CA ALA A 247 9.64 6.05 -5.25
C ALA A 247 10.19 5.99 -6.69
N LYS A 248 10.40 7.14 -7.34
CA LYS A 248 10.98 7.19 -8.69
C LYS A 248 12.41 6.69 -8.72
N LEU A 249 13.25 7.13 -7.78
CA LEU A 249 14.61 6.65 -7.62
C LEU A 249 14.64 5.14 -7.36
N GLY A 250 13.79 4.68 -6.44
CA GLY A 250 13.69 3.27 -6.08
C GLY A 250 13.21 2.39 -7.22
N LEU A 251 12.22 2.80 -8.00
CA LEU A 251 11.80 2.09 -9.22
C LEU A 251 12.95 1.98 -10.22
N LYS A 252 13.71 3.05 -10.44
CA LYS A 252 14.90 3.01 -11.31
C LYS A 252 15.96 2.02 -10.80
N LYS A 253 16.16 1.94 -9.47
CA LYS A 253 17.07 0.97 -8.87
C LYS A 253 16.48 -0.46 -8.95
N LEU A 254 15.20 -0.64 -8.75
CA LEU A 254 14.51 -1.93 -8.87
C LEU A 254 14.63 -2.53 -10.28
N HIS A 255 14.57 -1.69 -11.33
CA HIS A 255 14.78 -2.12 -12.71
C HIS A 255 16.15 -2.79 -12.91
N ASN A 256 17.18 -2.35 -12.16
CA ASN A 256 18.56 -2.81 -12.26
C ASN A 256 19.08 -3.42 -10.96
N THR A 257 18.18 -3.87 -10.07
CA THR A 257 18.55 -4.38 -8.74
C THR A 257 19.61 -5.47 -8.82
N GLN A 258 20.57 -5.45 -7.91
CA GLN A 258 21.57 -6.49 -7.74
C GLN A 258 21.23 -7.49 -6.62
N LYS A 259 20.20 -7.21 -5.83
CA LYS A 259 19.73 -8.08 -4.74
C LYS A 259 19.15 -9.37 -5.32
N MET A 260 19.76 -10.50 -4.99
CA MET A 260 19.40 -11.83 -5.55
C MET A 260 17.93 -12.17 -5.31
N GLY A 261 17.41 -11.89 -4.11
CA GLY A 261 16.00 -12.12 -3.79
C GLY A 261 15.05 -11.36 -4.72
N LEU A 262 15.31 -10.08 -4.97
CA LEU A 262 14.48 -9.27 -5.86
C LEU A 262 14.63 -9.69 -7.33
N LYS A 263 15.82 -10.13 -7.75
CA LYS A 263 16.05 -10.68 -9.10
C LYS A 263 15.20 -11.93 -9.37
N PHE A 264 15.02 -12.79 -8.40
CA PHE A 264 14.19 -13.99 -8.55
C PHE A 264 12.70 -13.70 -8.36
N LEU A 265 12.37 -12.73 -7.50
CA LEU A 265 10.97 -12.36 -7.25
C LEU A 265 10.32 -11.67 -8.46
N ILE A 266 11.11 -10.93 -9.26
CA ILE A 266 10.68 -10.16 -10.43
C ILE A 266 11.41 -10.66 -11.67
N PRO A 267 10.73 -11.29 -12.65
CA PRO A 267 11.32 -11.72 -13.90
C PRO A 267 12.04 -10.57 -14.65
N GLU A 268 13.18 -10.86 -15.26
CA GLU A 268 14.04 -9.85 -15.86
C GLU A 268 13.34 -9.04 -16.96
N GLU A 269 12.59 -9.70 -17.80
CA GLU A 269 11.83 -9.10 -18.90
C GLU A 269 10.77 -8.10 -18.44
N ARG A 270 10.32 -8.19 -17.20
CA ARG A 270 9.32 -7.31 -16.61
C ARG A 270 9.91 -6.17 -15.79
N ARG A 271 11.13 -6.35 -15.24
CA ARG A 271 11.74 -5.39 -14.32
C ARG A 271 11.84 -3.97 -14.90
N LYS A 272 12.19 -3.83 -16.19
CA LYS A 272 12.37 -2.51 -16.83
C LYS A 272 11.13 -1.63 -16.85
N ASN A 273 9.94 -2.24 -16.76
CA ASN A 273 8.65 -1.55 -16.85
C ASN A 273 7.84 -1.72 -15.56
N PHE A 274 8.50 -2.09 -14.45
CA PHE A 274 7.84 -2.32 -13.18
C PHE A 274 7.40 -1.00 -12.56
N THR A 275 6.15 -0.95 -12.12
CA THR A 275 5.49 0.24 -11.58
C THR A 275 5.12 0.06 -10.12
N ILE A 276 4.69 1.13 -9.45
CA ILE A 276 4.10 1.06 -8.09
C ILE A 276 2.94 0.04 -8.05
N SER A 277 2.05 0.07 -9.03
CA SER A 277 0.94 -0.91 -9.09
C SER A 277 1.44 -2.36 -9.16
N ASN A 278 2.50 -2.63 -9.92
CA ASN A 278 3.07 -3.98 -9.95
C ASN A 278 3.64 -4.40 -8.59
N ILE A 279 4.26 -3.48 -7.85
CA ILE A 279 4.73 -3.78 -6.49
C ILE A 279 3.54 -4.16 -5.59
N VAL A 280 2.49 -3.34 -5.58
CA VAL A 280 1.29 -3.56 -4.76
C VAL A 280 0.61 -4.91 -5.05
N PHE A 281 0.50 -5.29 -6.32
CA PHE A 281 -0.27 -6.48 -6.72
C PHE A 281 0.56 -7.75 -6.95
N GLU A 282 1.88 -7.65 -7.09
CA GLU A 282 2.72 -8.80 -7.42
C GLU A 282 3.82 -9.09 -6.40
N ILE A 283 4.45 -8.06 -5.81
CA ILE A 283 5.50 -8.24 -4.79
C ILE A 283 4.91 -8.27 -3.39
N GLY A 284 4.16 -7.24 -3.02
CA GLY A 284 3.56 -7.10 -1.69
C GLY A 284 2.80 -8.34 -1.23
N PRO A 285 1.90 -8.92 -2.06
CA PRO A 285 1.17 -10.14 -1.68
C PRO A 285 2.05 -11.38 -1.47
N LYS A 286 3.19 -11.49 -2.16
CA LYS A 286 4.13 -12.59 -1.98
C LYS A 286 4.87 -12.45 -0.65
N ILE A 287 5.42 -11.26 -0.36
CA ILE A 287 6.11 -10.98 0.90
C ILE A 287 5.14 -11.14 2.08
N ASN A 288 3.94 -10.55 2.00
CA ASN A 288 2.91 -10.66 3.03
C ASN A 288 2.42 -12.10 3.25
N ALA A 289 2.47 -12.98 2.25
CA ALA A 289 2.07 -14.37 2.40
C ALA A 289 2.98 -15.12 3.40
N ALA A 290 4.28 -14.80 3.43
CA ALA A 290 5.19 -15.33 4.44
C ALA A 290 4.72 -14.99 5.86
N GLY A 291 4.42 -13.73 6.17
CA GLY A 291 3.93 -13.29 7.49
C GLY A 291 2.49 -13.73 7.83
N ARG A 292 1.70 -14.20 6.85
CA ARG A 292 0.31 -14.68 7.07
C ARG A 292 0.20 -16.18 7.29
N ILE A 293 1.04 -16.98 6.67
CA ILE A 293 0.96 -18.45 6.66
C ILE A 293 2.17 -19.07 7.37
N SER A 294 3.31 -18.37 7.42
CA SER A 294 4.55 -18.79 8.04
C SER A 294 5.08 -17.66 8.92
N HIS A 295 6.32 -17.24 8.73
CA HIS A 295 6.98 -16.22 9.54
C HIS A 295 7.63 -15.14 8.65
N GLY A 296 7.43 -13.86 8.98
CA GLY A 296 7.96 -12.69 8.22
C GLY A 296 9.50 -12.66 8.10
N LYS A 297 10.20 -13.37 8.98
CA LYS A 297 11.67 -13.54 8.94
C LYS A 297 12.20 -14.02 7.58
N ASN A 298 11.44 -14.85 6.85
CA ASN A 298 11.84 -15.32 5.53
C ASN A 298 11.90 -14.20 4.49
N ALA A 299 11.04 -13.19 4.61
CA ALA A 299 11.09 -12.02 3.73
C ALA A 299 12.38 -11.21 3.94
N VAL A 300 12.80 -11.01 5.19
CA VAL A 300 14.07 -10.34 5.50
C VAL A 300 15.23 -11.14 4.97
N LYS A 301 15.30 -12.46 5.27
CA LYS A 301 16.36 -13.35 4.75
C LYS A 301 16.49 -13.27 3.24
N LEU A 302 15.37 -13.27 2.51
CA LEU A 302 15.35 -13.12 1.06
C LEU A 302 16.02 -11.82 0.61
N MET A 303 15.70 -10.71 1.27
CA MET A 303 16.15 -9.37 0.86
C MET A 303 17.60 -9.06 1.27
N ILE A 304 18.12 -9.74 2.30
CA ILE A 304 19.52 -9.56 2.74
C ILE A 304 20.46 -10.62 2.17
N SER A 305 19.98 -11.79 1.73
CA SER A 305 20.83 -12.87 1.22
C SER A 305 21.62 -12.44 -0.02
N ASN A 306 22.90 -12.78 -0.02
CA ASN A 306 23.81 -12.66 -1.16
C ASN A 306 24.05 -14.03 -1.85
N ASP A 307 23.61 -15.14 -1.23
CA ASP A 307 23.71 -16.46 -1.82
C ASP A 307 22.56 -16.73 -2.80
N LYS A 308 22.94 -17.11 -4.02
CA LYS A 308 21.98 -17.35 -5.10
C LYS A 308 21.07 -18.55 -4.85
N ASN A 309 21.59 -19.63 -4.23
CA ASN A 309 20.84 -20.85 -4.02
C ASN A 309 19.86 -20.66 -2.85
N GLU A 310 20.32 -20.01 -1.77
CA GLU A 310 19.48 -19.65 -0.64
C GLU A 310 18.34 -18.72 -1.09
N ALA A 311 18.66 -17.63 -1.79
CA ALA A 311 17.65 -16.68 -2.27
C ALA A 311 16.61 -17.36 -3.17
N LYS A 312 17.06 -18.27 -4.08
CA LYS A 312 16.13 -19.01 -4.94
C LYS A 312 15.21 -19.92 -4.13
N LYS A 313 15.75 -20.67 -3.17
CA LYS A 313 14.95 -21.53 -2.29
C LYS A 313 13.88 -20.74 -1.55
N ILE A 314 14.24 -19.60 -0.96
CA ILE A 314 13.29 -18.75 -0.22
C ILE A 314 12.21 -18.17 -1.16
N VAL A 315 12.57 -17.76 -2.38
CA VAL A 315 11.56 -17.28 -3.36
C VAL A 315 10.57 -18.38 -3.73
N ASP A 316 11.06 -19.61 -3.98
CA ASP A 316 10.21 -20.74 -4.31
C ASP A 316 9.23 -21.03 -3.14
N GLU A 317 9.70 -21.04 -1.89
CA GLU A 317 8.86 -21.17 -0.68
C GLU A 317 7.82 -20.04 -0.57
N ILE A 318 8.22 -18.77 -0.76
CA ILE A 318 7.31 -17.62 -0.69
C ILE A 318 6.25 -17.67 -1.81
N CYS A 319 6.63 -18.10 -3.01
CA CYS A 319 5.68 -18.26 -4.12
C CYS A 319 4.67 -19.38 -3.83
N GLU A 320 5.10 -20.48 -3.23
CA GLU A 320 4.23 -21.58 -2.80
C GLU A 320 3.24 -21.11 -1.73
N LEU A 321 3.72 -20.43 -0.67
CA LEU A 321 2.88 -19.87 0.38
C LEU A 321 1.85 -18.87 -0.19
N ASN A 322 2.25 -18.06 -1.17
CA ASN A 322 1.31 -17.15 -1.82
C ASN A 322 0.26 -17.88 -2.69
N SER A 323 0.61 -19.02 -3.30
CA SER A 323 -0.34 -19.87 -4.02
C SER A 323 -1.36 -20.49 -3.06
N GLN A 324 -0.89 -21.06 -1.95
CA GLN A 324 -1.75 -21.59 -0.89
C GLN A 324 -2.67 -20.51 -0.30
N ARG A 325 -2.14 -19.31 -0.04
CA ARG A 325 -2.94 -18.17 0.40
C ARG A 325 -4.07 -17.84 -0.59
N LYS A 326 -3.77 -17.84 -1.90
CA LYS A 326 -4.79 -17.56 -2.94
C LYS A 326 -5.87 -18.63 -2.99
N GLU A 327 -5.51 -19.90 -2.82
CA GLU A 327 -6.46 -21.01 -2.77
C GLU A 327 -7.38 -20.89 -1.56
N MET A 328 -6.80 -20.71 -0.36
CA MET A 328 -7.57 -20.50 0.87
C MET A 328 -8.51 -19.29 0.75
N ASP A 329 -8.04 -18.17 0.21
CA ASP A 329 -8.81 -16.95 0.03
C ASP A 329 -9.97 -17.15 -0.96
N ASN A 330 -9.75 -17.86 -2.06
CA ASN A 330 -10.81 -18.19 -3.01
C ASN A 330 -11.85 -19.13 -2.40
N GLN A 331 -11.42 -20.17 -1.67
CA GLN A 331 -12.31 -21.09 -0.98
C GLN A 331 -13.15 -20.35 0.07
N THR A 332 -12.49 -19.63 0.99
CA THR A 332 -13.16 -18.85 2.05
C THR A 332 -14.15 -17.85 1.46
N THR A 333 -13.78 -17.16 0.37
CA THR A 333 -14.68 -16.21 -0.31
C THR A 333 -15.90 -16.92 -0.89
N THR A 334 -15.72 -18.09 -1.53
CA THR A 334 -16.83 -18.86 -2.11
C THR A 334 -17.79 -19.34 -1.03
N GLU A 335 -17.27 -19.89 0.05
CA GLU A 335 -18.08 -20.35 1.20
C GLU A 335 -18.84 -19.19 1.86
N ALA A 336 -18.16 -18.03 2.03
CA ALA A 336 -18.78 -16.83 2.59
C ALA A 336 -19.90 -16.27 1.68
N VAL A 337 -19.71 -16.26 0.36
CA VAL A 337 -20.74 -15.84 -0.60
C VAL A 337 -21.95 -16.78 -0.55
N GLN A 338 -21.71 -18.09 -0.46
CA GLN A 338 -22.81 -19.06 -0.27
C GLN A 338 -23.59 -18.78 1.02
N GLN A 339 -22.89 -18.58 2.15
CA GLN A 339 -23.52 -18.26 3.43
C GLN A 339 -24.33 -16.96 3.39
N ILE A 340 -23.84 -15.92 2.70
CA ILE A 340 -24.54 -14.64 2.50
C ILE A 340 -25.85 -14.88 1.76
N THR A 341 -25.83 -15.69 0.71
CA THR A 341 -27.02 -16.01 -0.11
C THR A 341 -28.03 -16.82 0.68
N ASP A 342 -27.59 -17.88 1.37
CA ASP A 342 -28.45 -18.79 2.14
C ASP A 342 -29.13 -18.10 3.33
N THR A 343 -28.47 -17.07 3.91
CA THR A 343 -28.97 -16.31 5.06
C THR A 343 -29.54 -14.94 4.67
N GLU A 344 -29.71 -14.67 3.37
CA GLU A 344 -30.26 -13.42 2.83
C GLU A 344 -29.59 -12.14 3.34
N GLN A 345 -28.29 -12.21 3.68
CA GLN A 345 -27.55 -11.04 4.16
C GLN A 345 -27.28 -10.01 3.06
N ASP A 346 -27.34 -10.42 1.82
CA ASP A 346 -27.31 -9.51 0.66
C ASP A 346 -28.44 -8.47 0.67
N LYS A 347 -29.55 -8.74 1.41
CA LYS A 347 -30.67 -7.81 1.61
C LYS A 347 -30.50 -6.87 2.81
N LYS A 348 -29.52 -7.12 3.70
CA LYS A 348 -29.23 -6.32 4.91
C LYS A 348 -28.32 -5.12 4.60
N SER A 349 -28.14 -4.25 5.58
CA SER A 349 -27.25 -3.07 5.48
C SER A 349 -25.78 -3.43 5.74
N SER A 350 -25.51 -4.51 6.46
CA SER A 350 -24.19 -5.05 6.74
C SER A 350 -24.11 -6.54 6.42
N ILE A 351 -22.89 -7.06 6.31
CA ILE A 351 -22.61 -8.48 6.10
C ILE A 351 -21.77 -8.99 7.26
N ILE A 352 -22.23 -10.06 7.91
CA ILE A 352 -21.49 -10.75 8.98
C ILE A 352 -21.53 -12.24 8.70
N VAL A 353 -20.36 -12.82 8.43
CA VAL A 353 -20.19 -14.25 8.16
C VAL A 353 -19.19 -14.88 9.11
N TYR A 354 -19.36 -16.17 9.35
CA TYR A 354 -18.56 -16.91 10.29
C TYR A 354 -18.40 -18.37 9.87
N ASP A 355 -17.18 -18.87 9.97
CA ASP A 355 -16.88 -20.30 10.00
C ASP A 355 -15.69 -20.57 10.92
N PRO A 356 -15.76 -21.61 11.81
CA PRO A 356 -14.71 -21.90 12.78
C PRO A 356 -13.38 -22.34 12.13
N ASN A 357 -13.42 -22.81 10.88
CA ASN A 357 -12.27 -23.38 10.19
C ASN A 357 -11.56 -22.36 9.28
N TRP A 358 -12.09 -21.16 9.10
CA TRP A 358 -11.42 -20.16 8.27
C TRP A 358 -10.10 -19.68 8.89
N ASN A 359 -9.12 -19.48 8.05
CA ASN A 359 -7.79 -19.07 8.51
C ASN A 359 -7.79 -17.59 8.95
N LYS A 360 -7.29 -17.31 10.16
CA LYS A 360 -7.18 -15.95 10.72
C LYS A 360 -6.42 -14.97 9.83
N GLY A 361 -5.40 -15.45 9.08
CA GLY A 361 -4.61 -14.63 8.15
C GLY A 361 -5.33 -14.28 6.85
N ILE A 362 -6.46 -14.96 6.57
CA ILE A 362 -7.22 -14.83 5.31
C ILE A 362 -8.50 -14.01 5.50
N VAL A 363 -9.17 -14.09 6.66
CA VAL A 363 -10.46 -13.43 6.89
C VAL A 363 -10.47 -11.92 6.55
N GLY A 364 -9.33 -11.23 6.72
CA GLY A 364 -9.22 -9.81 6.35
C GLY A 364 -9.20 -9.56 4.84
N ILE A 365 -8.67 -10.50 4.05
CA ILE A 365 -8.67 -10.44 2.58
C ILE A 365 -10.09 -10.75 2.09
N THR A 366 -10.69 -11.80 2.64
CA THR A 366 -12.08 -12.19 2.35
C THR A 366 -13.05 -11.05 2.68
N ALA A 367 -12.89 -10.37 3.83
CA ALA A 367 -13.73 -9.22 4.18
C ALA A 367 -13.63 -8.10 3.12
N SER A 368 -12.42 -7.79 2.65
CA SER A 368 -12.24 -6.80 1.56
C SER A 368 -12.96 -7.22 0.27
N ARG A 369 -12.81 -8.48 -0.15
CA ARG A 369 -13.47 -9.00 -1.36
C ARG A 369 -15.00 -8.97 -1.26
N ILE A 370 -15.55 -9.35 -0.11
CA ILE A 370 -17.01 -9.31 0.10
C ILE A 370 -17.51 -7.87 0.10
N THR A 371 -16.77 -6.95 0.75
CA THR A 371 -17.09 -5.52 0.71
C THR A 371 -17.09 -4.98 -0.72
N GLU A 372 -16.13 -5.37 -1.56
CA GLU A 372 -16.11 -4.99 -2.99
C GLU A 372 -17.28 -5.59 -3.79
N LEU A 373 -17.64 -6.85 -3.52
CA LEU A 373 -18.71 -7.55 -4.25
C LEU A 373 -20.10 -6.98 -3.94
N TYR A 374 -20.39 -6.73 -2.66
CA TYR A 374 -21.71 -6.33 -2.19
C TYR A 374 -21.83 -4.84 -1.88
N TYR A 375 -20.69 -4.15 -1.76
CA TYR A 375 -20.55 -2.76 -1.37
C TYR A 375 -21.27 -2.44 -0.05
N LYS A 376 -20.94 -3.20 0.98
CA LYS A 376 -21.50 -3.10 2.34
C LYS A 376 -20.42 -3.24 3.40
N PRO A 377 -20.56 -2.60 4.58
CA PRO A 377 -19.71 -2.90 5.72
C PRO A 377 -19.77 -4.40 6.04
N THR A 378 -18.60 -5.03 6.08
CA THR A 378 -18.48 -6.50 6.15
C THR A 378 -17.57 -6.91 7.29
N ILE A 379 -17.98 -7.90 8.06
CA ILE A 379 -17.19 -8.54 9.12
C ILE A 379 -17.12 -10.04 8.86
N VAL A 380 -15.89 -10.59 8.85
CA VAL A 380 -15.64 -12.01 8.65
C VAL A 380 -14.99 -12.59 9.90
N PHE A 381 -15.68 -13.49 10.57
CA PHE A 381 -15.28 -14.14 11.81
C PHE A 381 -14.70 -15.53 11.58
N THR A 382 -13.80 -15.93 12.50
CA THR A 382 -13.34 -17.32 12.67
C THR A 382 -13.04 -17.59 14.14
N ASP A 383 -12.88 -18.88 14.51
CA ASP A 383 -12.53 -19.24 15.87
C ASP A 383 -11.09 -18.86 16.23
N SER A 384 -10.91 -18.40 17.47
CA SER A 384 -9.59 -18.09 18.04
C SER A 384 -9.08 -19.17 18.99
N GLY A 385 -9.91 -20.12 19.36
CA GLY A 385 -9.71 -21.06 20.47
C GLY A 385 -10.34 -20.53 21.76
N GLU A 386 -10.41 -21.38 22.79
CA GLU A 386 -10.88 -21.04 24.15
C GLU A 386 -12.25 -20.35 24.23
N GLY A 387 -13.13 -20.56 23.24
CA GLY A 387 -14.48 -19.97 23.21
C GLY A 387 -14.52 -18.54 22.67
N GLU A 388 -13.41 -18.03 22.16
CA GLU A 388 -13.32 -16.73 21.51
C GLU A 388 -13.38 -16.82 19.99
N MET A 389 -13.88 -15.75 19.38
CA MET A 389 -13.90 -15.52 17.94
C MET A 389 -13.10 -14.26 17.61
N VAL A 390 -12.32 -14.33 16.55
CA VAL A 390 -11.63 -13.15 15.99
C VAL A 390 -12.20 -12.81 14.63
N ALA A 391 -12.20 -11.53 14.29
CA ALA A 391 -12.70 -11.07 13.00
C ALA A 391 -11.87 -9.94 12.41
N SER A 392 -11.98 -9.84 11.10
CA SER A 392 -11.61 -8.64 10.36
C SER A 392 -12.84 -7.99 9.76
N ALA A 393 -12.90 -6.68 9.90
CA ALA A 393 -13.97 -5.84 9.38
C ALA A 393 -13.45 -4.89 8.30
N ARG A 394 -14.27 -4.64 7.28
CA ARG A 394 -13.99 -3.70 6.19
C ARG A 394 -15.21 -2.84 5.92
N SER A 395 -14.97 -1.60 5.52
CA SER A 395 -16.01 -0.62 5.28
C SER A 395 -16.11 -0.20 3.81
N VAL A 396 -17.24 0.40 3.47
CA VAL A 396 -17.42 1.16 2.23
C VAL A 396 -16.91 2.59 2.41
N SER A 397 -16.73 3.32 1.30
CA SER A 397 -16.25 4.71 1.36
C SER A 397 -17.13 5.57 2.28
N ASP A 398 -16.47 6.41 3.06
CA ASP A 398 -17.07 7.42 3.97
C ASP A 398 -17.90 6.87 5.14
N PHE A 399 -18.09 5.57 5.27
CA PHE A 399 -18.73 4.98 6.45
C PHE A 399 -17.69 4.69 7.54
N ASP A 400 -17.89 5.26 8.72
CA ASP A 400 -16.99 5.10 9.88
C ASP A 400 -17.25 3.79 10.63
N LEU A 401 -16.54 2.75 10.21
CA LEU A 401 -16.64 1.42 10.82
C LEU A 401 -16.22 1.42 12.29
N TYR A 402 -15.20 2.20 12.66
CA TYR A 402 -14.70 2.25 14.04
C TYR A 402 -15.79 2.77 14.99
N LYS A 403 -16.45 3.87 14.63
CA LYS A 403 -17.57 4.40 15.42
C LYS A 403 -18.77 3.46 15.48
N ALA A 404 -19.02 2.67 14.44
CA ALA A 404 -20.06 1.66 14.48
C ALA A 404 -19.70 0.52 15.46
N LEU A 405 -18.46 0.06 15.47
CA LEU A 405 -17.96 -0.95 16.43
C LEU A 405 -17.93 -0.41 17.86
N GLU A 406 -17.58 0.85 18.07
CA GLU A 406 -17.58 1.49 19.39
C GLU A 406 -18.96 1.41 20.07
N LYS A 407 -20.06 1.54 19.31
CA LYS A 407 -21.42 1.35 19.85
C LYS A 407 -21.73 -0.10 20.26
N CYS A 408 -20.97 -1.05 19.76
CA CYS A 408 -21.07 -2.47 20.10
C CYS A 408 -20.00 -2.91 21.12
N SER A 409 -19.20 -1.98 21.66
CA SER A 409 -18.01 -2.27 22.46
C SER A 409 -18.25 -3.12 23.69
N HIS A 410 -19.43 -3.02 24.31
CA HIS A 410 -19.79 -3.81 25.50
C HIS A 410 -19.95 -5.32 25.23
N LEU A 411 -20.03 -5.74 23.97
CA LEU A 411 -20.07 -7.16 23.55
C LEU A 411 -18.69 -7.65 23.09
N LEU A 412 -17.69 -6.76 22.98
CA LEU A 412 -16.35 -7.06 22.46
C LEU A 412 -15.35 -7.19 23.60
N GLU A 413 -14.47 -8.18 23.50
CA GLU A 413 -13.30 -8.30 24.40
C GLU A 413 -12.19 -7.32 24.01
N LYS A 414 -11.96 -7.19 22.68
CA LYS A 414 -10.98 -6.26 22.10
C LYS A 414 -11.47 -5.80 20.73
N PHE A 415 -11.21 -4.55 20.40
CA PHE A 415 -11.30 -4.06 19.02
C PHE A 415 -10.32 -2.92 18.79
N GLY A 416 -9.93 -2.75 17.53
CA GLY A 416 -9.04 -1.67 17.13
C GLY A 416 -9.02 -1.53 15.62
N GLY A 417 -8.63 -0.36 15.14
CA GLY A 417 -8.58 -0.05 13.72
C GLY A 417 -8.90 1.41 13.42
N HIS A 418 -9.39 1.63 12.23
CA HIS A 418 -9.70 2.97 11.69
C HIS A 418 -11.04 2.94 10.97
N GLN A 419 -11.44 4.07 10.39
CA GLN A 419 -12.69 4.24 9.64
C GLN A 419 -12.95 3.12 8.60
N ALA A 420 -11.93 2.69 7.86
CA ALA A 420 -12.07 1.77 6.73
C ALA A 420 -11.89 0.28 7.09
N ALA A 421 -11.17 -0.02 8.16
CA ALA A 421 -10.81 -1.39 8.54
C ALA A 421 -10.61 -1.52 10.05
N ALA A 422 -11.04 -2.64 10.62
CA ALA A 422 -10.85 -2.95 12.03
C ALA A 422 -10.64 -4.45 12.25
N GLY A 423 -9.98 -4.77 13.36
CA GLY A 423 -9.91 -6.10 13.95
C GLY A 423 -10.72 -6.14 15.24
N LEU A 424 -11.34 -7.25 15.55
CA LEU A 424 -12.12 -7.41 16.78
C LEU A 424 -12.09 -8.86 17.30
N THR A 425 -12.30 -8.97 18.61
CA THR A 425 -12.42 -10.24 19.32
C THR A 425 -13.67 -10.20 20.18
N LEU A 426 -14.44 -11.27 20.18
CA LEU A 426 -15.62 -11.41 21.05
C LEU A 426 -15.75 -12.86 21.55
N LYS A 427 -16.50 -13.05 22.65
CA LYS A 427 -16.90 -14.37 23.11
C LYS A 427 -17.99 -14.94 22.21
N LYS A 428 -17.91 -16.24 21.95
CA LYS A 428 -18.86 -16.93 21.06
C LYS A 428 -20.32 -16.79 21.51
N GLU A 429 -20.55 -16.69 22.81
CA GLU A 429 -21.88 -16.46 23.40
C GLU A 429 -22.50 -15.11 23.02
N ASN A 430 -21.67 -14.09 22.74
CA ASN A 430 -22.14 -12.75 22.36
C ASN A 430 -22.38 -12.60 20.85
N PHE A 431 -22.10 -13.61 20.04
CA PHE A 431 -22.07 -13.47 18.58
C PHE A 431 -23.42 -13.07 17.97
N GLU A 432 -24.51 -13.72 18.34
CA GLU A 432 -25.83 -13.42 17.75
C GLU A 432 -26.38 -12.06 18.23
N GLU A 433 -26.10 -11.67 19.46
CA GLU A 433 -26.43 -10.33 19.96
C GLU A 433 -25.64 -9.26 19.24
N PHE A 434 -24.32 -9.45 19.09
CA PHE A 434 -23.45 -8.56 18.32
C PHE A 434 -23.91 -8.40 16.87
N LYS A 435 -24.24 -9.50 16.20
CA LYS A 435 -24.73 -9.50 14.82
C LYS A 435 -25.99 -8.68 14.64
N THR A 436 -26.93 -8.82 15.57
CA THR A 436 -28.21 -8.08 15.58
C THR A 436 -27.97 -6.59 15.84
N LEU A 437 -27.14 -6.27 16.83
CA LEU A 437 -26.84 -4.90 17.21
C LEU A 437 -26.05 -4.16 16.12
N PHE A 438 -25.03 -4.81 15.56
CA PHE A 438 -24.21 -4.20 14.51
C PHE A 438 -25.03 -3.89 13.25
N GLU A 439 -25.90 -4.82 12.80
CA GLU A 439 -26.83 -4.56 11.68
C GLU A 439 -27.72 -3.35 11.97
N LYS A 440 -28.29 -3.26 13.18
CA LYS A 440 -29.10 -2.11 13.59
C LYS A 440 -28.29 -0.81 13.52
N VAL A 441 -27.08 -0.80 14.10
CA VAL A 441 -26.20 0.38 14.10
C VAL A 441 -25.85 0.81 12.67
N VAL A 442 -25.50 -0.13 11.80
CA VAL A 442 -25.17 0.18 10.39
C VAL A 442 -26.41 0.70 9.67
N SER A 443 -27.58 0.04 9.82
CA SER A 443 -28.81 0.46 9.13
C SER A 443 -29.26 1.88 9.52
N GLU A 444 -29.01 2.30 10.76
CA GLU A 444 -29.33 3.65 11.26
C GLU A 444 -28.31 4.71 10.83
N GLN A 445 -27.05 4.34 10.57
CA GLN A 445 -25.98 5.30 10.32
C GLN A 445 -25.60 5.44 8.85
N ILE A 446 -25.76 4.36 8.05
CA ILE A 446 -25.34 4.37 6.65
C ILE A 446 -26.22 5.32 5.82
N GLN A 447 -25.59 6.26 5.17
CA GLN A 447 -26.27 7.23 4.33
C GLN A 447 -26.46 6.71 2.90
N GLU A 448 -27.42 7.25 2.17
CA GLU A 448 -27.77 6.78 0.83
C GLU A 448 -26.61 6.86 -0.17
N HIS A 449 -25.78 7.91 -0.08
CA HIS A 449 -24.61 8.05 -0.93
C HIS A 449 -23.51 7.01 -0.65
N GLN A 450 -23.49 6.40 0.55
CA GLN A 450 -22.53 5.36 0.95
C GLN A 450 -22.95 3.94 0.52
N LYS A 451 -24.14 3.79 -0.06
CA LYS A 451 -24.67 2.50 -0.53
C LYS A 451 -24.35 2.19 -1.98
N THR A 452 -23.79 3.14 -2.71
CA THR A 452 -23.47 2.99 -4.14
C THR A 452 -22.00 3.35 -4.39
N PRO A 453 -21.22 2.49 -5.07
CA PRO A 453 -19.86 2.82 -5.42
C PRO A 453 -19.80 4.06 -6.31
N ILE A 454 -18.76 4.86 -6.13
CA ILE A 454 -18.53 6.10 -6.88
C ILE A 454 -17.29 5.94 -7.73
N ILE A 455 -17.37 6.39 -8.98
CA ILE A 455 -16.19 6.62 -9.82
C ILE A 455 -16.01 8.14 -9.93
N GLU A 456 -14.94 8.67 -9.29
CA GLU A 456 -14.53 10.05 -9.50
C GLU A 456 -13.86 10.20 -10.86
N ILE A 457 -14.31 11.18 -11.64
CA ILE A 457 -13.83 11.49 -12.97
C ILE A 457 -13.10 12.82 -12.93
N ASP A 458 -11.85 12.83 -13.36
CA ASP A 458 -11.06 14.07 -13.40
C ASP A 458 -11.64 15.04 -14.45
N CYS A 459 -11.90 14.56 -15.67
CA CYS A 459 -12.54 15.41 -16.69
C CYS A 459 -13.09 14.58 -17.86
N GLU A 460 -13.97 15.21 -18.65
CA GLU A 460 -14.36 14.75 -19.97
C GLU A 460 -13.28 15.13 -20.99
N ILE A 461 -12.97 14.21 -21.90
CA ILE A 461 -12.03 14.46 -23.00
C ILE A 461 -12.65 14.04 -24.33
N LYS A 462 -12.11 14.58 -25.41
CA LYS A 462 -12.48 14.19 -26.78
C LYS A 462 -11.46 13.19 -27.34
N LEU A 463 -11.91 12.31 -28.24
CA LEU A 463 -11.06 11.27 -28.81
C LEU A 463 -9.81 11.83 -29.53
N ASN A 464 -9.93 12.99 -30.19
CA ASN A 464 -8.80 13.64 -30.88
C ASN A 464 -7.74 14.25 -29.91
N GLN A 465 -8.07 14.41 -28.62
CA GLN A 465 -7.11 14.84 -27.60
C GLN A 465 -6.20 13.70 -27.13
N LEU A 466 -6.55 12.45 -27.42
CA LEU A 466 -5.72 11.27 -27.15
C LEU A 466 -4.62 11.12 -28.22
N ASN A 467 -3.72 12.06 -28.27
CA ASN A 467 -2.57 12.12 -29.19
C ASN A 467 -1.24 11.84 -28.48
N GLU A 468 -0.14 11.69 -29.22
CA GLU A 468 1.18 11.36 -28.67
C GLU A 468 1.64 12.40 -27.63
N LYS A 469 1.43 13.68 -27.89
CA LYS A 469 1.80 14.77 -26.97
C LYS A 469 1.11 14.58 -25.61
N PHE A 470 -0.17 14.25 -25.64
CA PHE A 470 -0.93 14.01 -24.40
C PHE A 470 -0.48 12.74 -23.67
N PHE A 471 -0.16 11.67 -24.40
CA PHE A 471 0.36 10.46 -23.77
C PHE A 471 1.72 10.70 -23.12
N ASP A 472 2.63 11.45 -23.77
CA ASP A 472 3.91 11.84 -23.19
C ASP A 472 3.74 12.69 -21.92
N PHE A 473 2.78 13.61 -21.93
CA PHE A 473 2.45 14.38 -20.73
C PHE A 473 1.91 13.47 -19.61
N HIS A 474 0.94 12.60 -19.94
CA HIS A 474 0.35 11.67 -18.98
C HIS A 474 1.42 10.76 -18.35
N GLN A 475 2.37 10.25 -19.14
CA GLN A 475 3.47 9.43 -18.64
C GLN A 475 4.36 10.18 -17.64
N LYS A 476 4.60 11.47 -17.84
CA LYS A 476 5.38 12.31 -16.91
C LYS A 476 4.70 12.52 -15.56
N LEU A 477 3.40 12.27 -15.44
CA LEU A 477 2.70 12.31 -14.16
C LEU A 477 3.06 11.12 -13.25
N ALA A 478 3.61 10.03 -13.80
CA ALA A 478 4.07 8.87 -13.01
C ALA A 478 5.27 9.22 -12.10
N PRO A 479 5.50 8.46 -11.00
CA PRO A 479 4.76 7.28 -10.56
C PRO A 479 3.38 7.63 -9.98
N PHE A 480 2.39 6.77 -10.26
CA PHE A 480 1.03 6.89 -9.74
C PHE A 480 0.85 6.09 -8.45
N GLY A 481 0.02 6.59 -7.55
CA GLY A 481 -0.34 5.97 -6.28
C GLY A 481 -1.16 6.94 -5.43
N PRO A 482 -1.35 6.69 -4.13
CA PRO A 482 -2.16 7.54 -3.25
C PRO A 482 -1.79 9.01 -3.39
N GLN A 483 -2.79 9.90 -3.40
CA GLN A 483 -2.71 11.35 -3.65
C GLN A 483 -2.08 11.79 -5.00
N ASN A 484 -1.61 10.84 -5.81
CA ASN A 484 -1.27 11.04 -7.22
C ASN A 484 -1.84 9.90 -8.05
N MET A 485 -3.13 9.65 -7.90
CA MET A 485 -3.81 8.57 -8.63
C MET A 485 -3.76 8.81 -10.14
N ARG A 486 -3.80 7.71 -10.89
CA ARG A 486 -3.91 7.76 -12.35
C ARG A 486 -5.19 8.51 -12.73
N PRO A 487 -5.14 9.51 -13.64
CA PRO A 487 -6.33 10.24 -14.05
C PRO A 487 -7.42 9.34 -14.61
N VAL A 488 -8.66 9.66 -14.28
CA VAL A 488 -9.85 9.01 -14.81
C VAL A 488 -10.56 9.97 -15.74
N PHE A 489 -10.77 9.55 -16.97
CA PHE A 489 -11.39 10.34 -18.03
C PHE A 489 -12.74 9.80 -18.42
N ALA A 490 -13.61 10.66 -18.93
CA ALA A 490 -14.84 10.28 -19.61
C ALA A 490 -14.76 10.57 -21.10
N LEU A 491 -15.19 9.64 -21.93
CA LEU A 491 -15.53 9.84 -23.34
C LEU A 491 -17.02 9.64 -23.52
N LYS A 492 -17.69 10.58 -24.21
CA LYS A 492 -19.13 10.53 -24.43
C LYS A 492 -19.51 10.30 -25.89
N ASN A 493 -20.70 9.78 -26.09
CA ASN A 493 -21.32 9.56 -27.40
C ASN A 493 -20.45 8.72 -28.35
N ILE A 494 -19.85 7.66 -27.82
CA ILE A 494 -19.04 6.75 -28.61
C ILE A 494 -19.96 5.90 -29.46
N SER A 495 -19.67 5.84 -30.76
CA SER A 495 -20.37 5.01 -31.73
C SER A 495 -19.38 4.17 -32.54
N ASN A 496 -19.84 3.04 -33.04
CA ASN A 496 -19.10 2.19 -33.98
C ASN A 496 -17.67 1.77 -33.52
N PRO A 497 -17.49 1.24 -32.31
CA PRO A 497 -16.22 0.65 -31.94
C PRO A 497 -15.86 -0.49 -32.89
N LYS A 498 -14.58 -0.65 -33.22
CA LYS A 498 -14.10 -1.70 -34.15
C LYS A 498 -13.59 -2.91 -33.39
N PHE A 499 -13.75 -4.09 -33.99
CA PHE A 499 -13.17 -5.34 -33.47
C PHE A 499 -13.57 -5.63 -32.01
N VAL A 500 -14.87 -5.49 -31.69
CA VAL A 500 -15.40 -5.85 -30.37
C VAL A 500 -15.29 -7.36 -30.18
N GLN A 501 -14.53 -7.78 -29.17
CA GLN A 501 -14.28 -9.19 -28.89
C GLN A 501 -14.26 -9.50 -27.40
N LEU A 502 -14.70 -10.69 -27.05
CA LEU A 502 -14.56 -11.22 -25.69
C LEU A 502 -13.16 -11.80 -25.50
N ILE A 503 -12.54 -11.50 -24.38
CA ILE A 503 -11.22 -12.00 -23.99
C ILE A 503 -11.25 -12.61 -22.57
N GLY A 504 -10.20 -13.36 -22.22
CA GLY A 504 -10.12 -14.12 -20.98
C GLY A 504 -10.62 -15.57 -21.14
N LYS A 505 -10.25 -16.44 -20.19
CA LYS A 505 -10.56 -17.87 -20.23
C LYS A 505 -12.08 -18.13 -20.29
N ASP A 506 -12.83 -17.35 -19.48
CA ASP A 506 -14.29 -17.48 -19.35
C ASP A 506 -15.05 -16.41 -20.15
N LYS A 507 -14.37 -15.71 -21.08
CA LYS A 507 -14.96 -14.65 -21.92
C LYS A 507 -15.62 -13.52 -21.11
N GLU A 508 -15.14 -13.29 -19.92
CA GLU A 508 -15.69 -12.33 -18.95
C GLU A 508 -15.22 -10.88 -19.18
N HIS A 509 -14.28 -10.67 -20.09
CA HIS A 509 -13.70 -9.35 -20.39
C HIS A 509 -14.02 -8.95 -21.83
N VAL A 510 -13.99 -7.67 -22.11
CA VAL A 510 -14.20 -7.12 -23.46
C VAL A 510 -13.00 -6.29 -23.92
N LYS A 511 -12.69 -6.41 -25.21
CA LYS A 511 -11.68 -5.61 -25.90
C LYS A 511 -12.25 -5.07 -27.19
N PHE A 512 -11.99 -3.80 -27.50
CA PHE A 512 -12.35 -3.16 -28.76
C PHE A 512 -11.38 -2.03 -29.09
N TYR A 513 -11.57 -1.42 -30.26
CA TYR A 513 -10.74 -0.30 -30.72
C TYR A 513 -11.60 0.90 -31.09
N LEU A 514 -11.14 2.09 -30.70
CA LEU A 514 -11.72 3.35 -31.14
C LEU A 514 -10.89 3.92 -32.29
N PRO A 515 -11.51 4.17 -33.46
CA PRO A 515 -10.80 4.76 -34.60
C PRO A 515 -10.47 6.23 -34.30
N SER A 516 -9.20 6.58 -34.36
CA SER A 516 -8.68 7.95 -34.31
C SER A 516 -7.99 8.27 -35.64
N GLU A 517 -7.71 9.56 -35.91
CA GLU A 517 -7.20 10.01 -37.22
C GLU A 517 -5.97 9.25 -37.70
N ASN A 518 -5.04 8.89 -36.82
CA ASN A 518 -3.77 8.27 -37.19
C ASN A 518 -3.61 6.83 -36.67
N ARG A 519 -4.54 6.31 -35.87
CA ARG A 519 -4.45 4.98 -35.25
C ARG A 519 -5.76 4.50 -34.67
N ASN A 520 -5.83 3.21 -34.41
CA ASN A 520 -6.87 2.64 -33.56
C ASN A 520 -6.37 2.60 -32.12
N ILE A 521 -7.12 3.17 -31.17
CA ILE A 521 -6.80 3.16 -29.74
C ILE A 521 -7.44 1.94 -29.11
N GLU A 522 -6.65 1.09 -28.49
CA GLU A 522 -7.11 -0.12 -27.81
C GLU A 522 -7.85 0.24 -26.51
N CYS A 523 -9.02 -0.38 -26.33
CA CYS A 523 -9.85 -0.28 -25.12
C CYS A 523 -10.02 -1.67 -24.53
N THR A 524 -9.76 -1.83 -23.22
CA THR A 524 -9.93 -3.10 -22.52
C THR A 524 -10.77 -2.92 -21.27
N GLY A 525 -11.84 -3.68 -21.13
CA GLY A 525 -12.74 -3.68 -19.97
C GLY A 525 -12.77 -5.05 -19.30
N PHE A 526 -12.26 -5.12 -18.06
CA PHE A 526 -12.28 -6.35 -17.27
C PHE A 526 -13.65 -6.52 -16.60
N LYS A 527 -14.17 -7.75 -16.60
CA LYS A 527 -15.49 -8.12 -16.09
C LYS A 527 -16.68 -7.39 -16.78
N LEU A 528 -16.44 -6.83 -17.96
CA LEU A 528 -17.44 -6.15 -18.78
C LEU A 528 -17.86 -6.97 -20.02
N GLY A 529 -17.58 -8.27 -20.03
CA GLY A 529 -17.93 -9.16 -21.15
C GLY A 529 -19.42 -9.21 -21.46
N SER A 530 -20.30 -9.03 -20.46
CA SER A 530 -21.74 -8.95 -20.64
C SER A 530 -22.21 -7.79 -21.54
N TYR A 531 -21.37 -6.78 -21.74
CA TYR A 531 -21.69 -5.62 -22.60
C TYR A 531 -21.31 -5.83 -24.07
N HIS A 532 -20.75 -6.97 -24.44
CA HIS A 532 -20.25 -7.27 -25.78
C HIS A 532 -21.27 -6.99 -26.90
N GLU A 533 -22.52 -7.43 -26.73
CA GLU A 533 -23.55 -7.23 -27.75
C GLU A 533 -24.03 -5.79 -27.83
N ASP A 534 -24.21 -5.14 -26.68
CA ASP A 534 -24.65 -3.76 -26.60
C ASP A 534 -23.62 -2.80 -27.20
N LEU A 535 -22.34 -3.04 -27.00
CA LEU A 535 -21.23 -2.27 -27.59
C LEU A 535 -21.25 -2.27 -29.13
N GLN A 536 -21.81 -3.30 -29.76
CA GLN A 536 -21.91 -3.39 -31.21
C GLN A 536 -23.16 -2.67 -31.79
N LYS A 537 -24.14 -2.40 -30.92
CA LYS A 537 -25.48 -1.95 -31.36
C LYS A 537 -25.88 -0.57 -30.88
N LYS A 538 -25.28 -0.09 -29.78
CA LYS A 538 -25.72 1.12 -29.09
C LYS A 538 -24.57 2.12 -28.98
N ASN A 539 -24.92 3.40 -28.95
CA ASN A 539 -23.99 4.44 -28.53
C ASN A 539 -23.81 4.38 -27.01
N PHE A 540 -22.64 4.73 -26.55
CA PHE A 540 -22.32 4.65 -25.14
C PHE A 540 -21.35 5.74 -24.69
N ASP A 541 -21.35 5.98 -23.41
CA ASP A 541 -20.36 6.76 -22.70
C ASP A 541 -19.45 5.79 -21.93
N MET A 542 -18.17 6.10 -21.78
CA MET A 542 -17.26 5.26 -20.99
C MET A 542 -16.35 6.11 -20.10
N VAL A 543 -16.01 5.56 -18.95
CA VAL A 543 -14.95 6.08 -18.07
C VAL A 543 -13.76 5.14 -18.05
N PHE A 544 -12.57 5.70 -18.09
CA PHE A 544 -11.34 4.92 -18.25
C PHE A 544 -10.13 5.64 -17.65
N SER A 545 -9.09 4.88 -17.41
CA SER A 545 -7.72 5.37 -17.19
C SER A 545 -6.84 4.97 -18.36
N ILE A 546 -5.73 5.69 -18.54
CA ILE A 546 -4.74 5.36 -19.58
C ILE A 546 -3.65 4.51 -18.93
N GLU A 547 -3.36 3.35 -19.53
CA GLU A 547 -2.30 2.47 -19.10
C GLU A 547 -1.32 2.17 -20.23
N GLU A 548 -0.08 1.84 -19.87
CA GLU A 548 0.92 1.39 -20.83
C GLU A 548 0.97 -0.12 -20.85
N ASN A 549 0.96 -0.67 -22.04
CA ASN A 549 1.22 -2.09 -22.29
C ASN A 549 2.54 -2.24 -23.03
N HIS A 550 3.48 -2.91 -22.37
CA HIS A 550 4.79 -3.19 -22.94
C HIS A 550 4.84 -4.63 -23.44
N TRP A 551 4.83 -4.79 -24.76
CA TRP A 551 4.84 -6.11 -25.37
C TRP A 551 5.88 -6.17 -26.50
N LYS A 552 6.77 -7.15 -26.44
CA LYS A 552 7.84 -7.37 -27.45
C LYS A 552 8.68 -6.14 -27.78
N GLY A 553 8.95 -5.29 -26.79
CA GLY A 553 9.74 -4.07 -26.96
C GLY A 553 8.96 -2.85 -27.47
N GLU A 554 7.68 -3.00 -27.79
CA GLU A 554 6.78 -1.89 -28.14
C GLU A 554 6.01 -1.43 -26.90
N THR A 555 5.83 -0.12 -26.74
CA THR A 555 4.94 0.47 -25.75
C THR A 555 3.68 0.96 -26.45
N ARG A 556 2.53 0.50 -25.97
CA ARG A 556 1.21 0.92 -26.46
C ARG A 556 0.39 1.50 -25.32
N HIS A 557 -0.32 2.58 -25.59
CA HIS A 557 -1.28 3.14 -24.65
C HIS A 557 -2.63 2.45 -24.83
N ILE A 558 -3.19 1.95 -23.74
CA ILE A 558 -4.48 1.27 -23.67
C ILE A 558 -5.42 2.07 -22.79
N LEU A 559 -6.67 2.22 -23.21
CA LEU A 559 -7.73 2.75 -22.38
C LEU A 559 -8.30 1.60 -21.52
N TYR A 560 -7.98 1.63 -20.24
CA TYR A 560 -8.48 0.67 -19.26
C TYR A 560 -9.86 1.12 -18.77
N ILE A 561 -10.91 0.44 -19.23
CA ILE A 561 -12.29 0.83 -18.97
C ILE A 561 -12.67 0.49 -17.54
N LYS A 562 -13.22 1.46 -16.82
CA LYS A 562 -13.75 1.31 -15.47
C LYS A 562 -15.25 1.04 -15.45
N ASP A 563 -16.00 1.69 -16.34
CA ASP A 563 -17.44 1.49 -16.49
C ASP A 563 -17.94 2.02 -17.83
N ILE A 564 -19.12 1.53 -18.27
CA ILE A 564 -19.80 1.91 -19.50
C ILE A 564 -21.27 2.19 -19.21
N GLN A 565 -21.80 3.28 -19.78
CA GLN A 565 -23.21 3.62 -19.76
C GLN A 565 -23.74 3.73 -21.19
N PHE A 566 -24.76 2.95 -21.52
CA PHE A 566 -25.38 2.98 -22.84
C PHE A 566 -26.41 4.09 -22.91
N ASN A 567 -26.36 4.86 -24.01
CA ASN A 567 -27.33 5.89 -24.30
C ASN A 567 -28.65 5.24 -24.73
N SER A 568 -29.75 5.74 -24.20
CA SER A 568 -31.11 5.23 -24.49
C SER A 568 -31.52 5.48 -25.93
#